data_8e2a7359413f37407443c4661844fe36
#
_entry.id   8e2a7359413f37407443c4661844fe36
#
_cell.length_a   1.000
_cell.length_b   1.000
_cell.length_c   1.000
_cell.angle_alpha   90.00
_cell.angle_beta   90.00
_cell.angle_gamma   90.00
#
_symmetry.space_group_name_H-M   'P 1'
#
loop_
_entity.id
_entity.type
_entity.pdbx_description
1 polymer ?
#
loop_
_entity_poly.entity_id
_entity_poly.type
_entity_poly.pdbx_seq_one_letter_code
_entity_poly.pdbx_strand_id
1 'polypeptide(L)'
;MAKPLQGLTVAIVATDNFEQVELTSPKEALERAGATVHILSSLAGEIRGMKHDEKADRFHVEASWNDAEPTRYAGVVVPGGVFNADVIRTDKGAQRFVQALHDTGKPVAVICHGPWLLVSAGMVDGRQLTSWPSLQDDIRNAGGQWVDEEVVLDGNLITSRKPDDLPAFNAKLVAALSNVESADTPSGAQPT
;
A
#
# COMPACT_ATOMS: atom_id res chain seq x y z
N MET A 1 19.36 -13.01 14.91
CA MET A 1 18.46 -11.94 15.39
C MET A 1 17.12 -12.11 14.71
N ALA A 2 16.00 -11.91 15.42
CA ALA A 2 14.68 -11.96 14.83
C ALA A 2 14.57 -10.85 13.76
N LYS A 3 13.84 -11.13 12.68
CA LYS A 3 13.59 -10.12 11.64
C LYS A 3 12.54 -9.13 12.14
N PRO A 4 12.63 -7.83 11.79
CA PRO A 4 11.78 -6.78 12.38
C PRO A 4 10.28 -6.94 12.09
N LEU A 5 9.89 -7.66 11.04
CA LEU A 5 8.49 -7.87 10.67
C LEU A 5 8.07 -9.36 10.77
N GLN A 6 8.79 -10.14 11.58
CA GLN A 6 8.51 -11.57 11.76
C GLN A 6 7.10 -11.77 12.34
N GLY A 7 6.28 -12.56 11.67
CA GLY A 7 4.90 -12.86 12.10
C GLY A 7 3.83 -11.90 11.58
N LEU A 8 4.22 -10.78 10.98
CA LEU A 8 3.28 -9.84 10.37
C LEU A 8 2.86 -10.31 8.96
N THR A 9 1.60 -10.08 8.61
CA THR A 9 1.09 -10.23 7.25
C THR A 9 0.73 -8.86 6.69
N VAL A 10 1.20 -8.55 5.49
CA VAL A 10 0.96 -7.28 4.79
C VAL A 10 0.21 -7.57 3.49
N ALA A 11 -0.83 -6.79 3.21
CA ALA A 11 -1.58 -6.88 1.96
C ALA A 11 -0.93 -6.04 0.84
N ILE A 12 -1.01 -6.51 -0.40
CA ILE A 12 -0.83 -5.69 -1.60
C ILE A 12 -2.14 -5.73 -2.38
N VAL A 13 -2.76 -4.57 -2.59
CA VAL A 13 -4.03 -4.44 -3.31
C VAL A 13 -3.75 -4.03 -4.75
N ALA A 14 -4.00 -4.93 -5.70
CA ALA A 14 -3.76 -4.70 -7.13
C ALA A 14 -4.70 -5.53 -8.00
N THR A 15 -4.89 -5.09 -9.25
CA THR A 15 -5.51 -5.85 -10.34
C THR A 15 -4.55 -5.93 -11.51
N ASP A 16 -4.99 -6.41 -12.68
CA ASP A 16 -4.16 -6.46 -13.88
C ASP A 16 -3.58 -5.10 -14.27
N ASN A 17 -2.44 -5.14 -14.93
CA ASN A 17 -1.74 -3.98 -15.51
C ASN A 17 -1.21 -2.97 -14.47
N PHE A 18 -0.83 -3.45 -13.29
CA PHE A 18 -0.05 -2.65 -12.35
C PHE A 18 1.41 -2.52 -12.82
N GLU A 19 2.09 -1.44 -12.44
CA GLU A 19 3.53 -1.31 -12.68
C GLU A 19 4.29 -2.34 -11.84
N GLN A 20 4.95 -3.30 -12.50
CA GLN A 20 5.48 -4.50 -11.83
C GLN A 20 6.44 -4.20 -10.70
N VAL A 21 7.38 -3.28 -10.91
CA VAL A 21 8.40 -2.99 -9.90
C VAL A 21 7.81 -2.35 -8.64
N GLU A 22 6.65 -1.68 -8.75
CA GLU A 22 5.95 -1.06 -7.63
C GLU A 22 5.21 -2.08 -6.75
N LEU A 23 5.04 -3.31 -7.23
CA LEU A 23 4.59 -4.45 -6.44
C LEU A 23 5.78 -5.27 -5.94
N THR A 24 6.69 -5.64 -6.84
CA THR A 24 7.76 -6.60 -6.51
C THR A 24 8.79 -6.03 -5.55
N SER A 25 9.18 -4.76 -5.69
CA SER A 25 10.17 -4.13 -4.83
C SER A 25 9.70 -4.00 -3.36
N PRO A 26 8.48 -3.49 -3.06
CA PRO A 26 7.95 -3.51 -1.70
C PRO A 26 7.76 -4.93 -1.15
N LYS A 27 7.24 -5.86 -1.97
CA LYS A 27 7.07 -7.26 -1.58
C LYS A 27 8.38 -7.87 -1.11
N GLU A 28 9.44 -7.74 -1.91
CA GLU A 28 10.76 -8.24 -1.55
C GLU A 28 11.34 -7.56 -0.29
N ALA A 29 11.14 -6.25 -0.12
CA ALA A 29 11.60 -5.54 1.06
C ALA A 29 10.90 -6.04 2.33
N LEU A 30 9.59 -6.25 2.28
CA LEU A 30 8.78 -6.79 3.36
C LEU A 30 9.18 -8.23 3.71
N GLU A 31 9.36 -9.10 2.71
CA GLU A 31 9.76 -10.51 2.91
C GLU A 31 11.19 -10.62 3.47
N ARG A 32 12.12 -9.79 2.99
CA ARG A 32 13.46 -9.70 3.59
C ARG A 32 13.41 -9.28 5.06
N ALA A 33 12.48 -8.39 5.42
CA ALA A 33 12.24 -7.95 6.80
C ALA A 33 11.48 -8.98 7.65
N GLY A 34 10.95 -10.05 7.05
CA GLY A 34 10.31 -11.18 7.74
C GLY A 34 8.80 -11.24 7.66
N ALA A 35 8.16 -10.30 6.98
CA ALA A 35 6.71 -10.32 6.79
C ALA A 35 6.28 -11.41 5.79
N THR A 36 5.05 -11.88 5.95
CA THR A 36 4.30 -12.59 4.91
C THR A 36 3.56 -11.57 4.05
N VAL A 37 3.55 -11.72 2.74
CA VAL A 37 2.87 -10.80 1.83
C VAL A 37 1.77 -11.53 1.08
N HIS A 38 0.54 -10.99 1.11
CA HIS A 38 -0.60 -11.47 0.35
C HIS A 38 -0.98 -10.45 -0.73
N ILE A 39 -1.08 -10.90 -1.97
CA ILE A 39 -1.66 -10.11 -3.05
C ILE A 39 -3.17 -10.32 -3.04
N LEU A 40 -3.91 -9.23 -2.89
CA LEU A 40 -5.36 -9.21 -2.91
C LEU A 40 -5.86 -8.55 -4.19
N SER A 41 -6.87 -9.18 -4.82
CA SER A 41 -7.48 -8.68 -6.05
C SER A 41 -8.97 -8.99 -6.09
N SER A 42 -9.73 -8.34 -6.98
CA SER A 42 -11.06 -8.81 -7.37
C SER A 42 -11.00 -10.00 -8.34
N LEU A 43 -9.84 -10.23 -8.96
CA LEU A 43 -9.60 -11.33 -9.89
C LEU A 43 -9.12 -12.56 -9.12
N ALA A 44 -9.61 -13.72 -9.51
CA ALA A 44 -9.13 -15.00 -8.98
C ALA A 44 -7.93 -15.51 -9.79
N GLY A 45 -7.06 -16.27 -9.14
CA GLY A 45 -5.94 -16.95 -9.75
C GLY A 45 -4.70 -16.07 -9.88
N GLU A 46 -4.58 -15.29 -10.92
CA GLU A 46 -3.38 -14.49 -11.19
C GLU A 46 -3.72 -13.11 -11.74
N ILE A 47 -2.88 -12.13 -11.40
CA ILE A 47 -2.85 -10.80 -12.01
C ILE A 47 -1.54 -10.59 -12.77
N ARG A 48 -1.57 -9.74 -13.79
CA ARG A 48 -0.42 -9.46 -14.65
C ARG A 48 0.16 -8.09 -14.41
N GLY A 49 1.48 -8.04 -14.21
CA GLY A 49 2.25 -6.79 -14.18
C GLY A 49 2.51 -6.21 -15.56
N MET A 50 2.91 -4.94 -15.55
CA MET A 50 3.41 -4.21 -16.71
C MET A 50 4.82 -3.67 -16.41
N LYS A 51 5.62 -3.52 -17.45
CA LYS A 51 6.84 -2.70 -17.46
C LYS A 51 6.57 -1.56 -18.42
N HIS A 52 6.07 -0.46 -17.89
CA HIS A 52 5.52 0.66 -18.66
C HIS A 52 4.34 0.22 -19.53
N ASP A 53 4.54 0.04 -20.84
CA ASP A 53 3.56 -0.36 -21.85
C ASP A 53 3.67 -1.84 -22.26
N GLU A 54 4.68 -2.56 -21.78
CA GLU A 54 4.89 -3.97 -22.08
C GLU A 54 4.30 -4.88 -21.00
N LYS A 55 3.66 -5.97 -21.43
CA LYS A 55 3.18 -7.02 -20.52
C LYS A 55 4.36 -7.72 -19.86
N ALA A 56 4.29 -7.89 -18.56
CA ALA A 56 5.32 -8.51 -17.74
C ALA A 56 4.84 -9.82 -17.09
N ASP A 57 5.33 -10.13 -15.89
CA ASP A 57 5.09 -11.39 -15.21
C ASP A 57 3.66 -11.51 -14.66
N ARG A 58 3.27 -12.74 -14.29
CA ARG A 58 2.03 -13.04 -13.59
C ARG A 58 2.32 -13.30 -12.11
N PHE A 59 1.37 -12.92 -11.27
CA PHE A 59 1.48 -13.06 -9.82
C PHE A 59 0.22 -13.72 -9.27
N HIS A 60 0.41 -14.71 -8.41
CA HIS A 60 -0.69 -15.40 -7.73
C HIS A 60 -1.46 -14.43 -6.83
N VAL A 61 -2.77 -14.58 -6.81
CA VAL A 61 -3.68 -13.84 -5.91
C VAL A 61 -4.06 -14.75 -4.75
N GLU A 62 -3.70 -14.36 -3.52
CA GLU A 62 -3.98 -15.15 -2.32
C GLU A 62 -5.44 -15.09 -1.90
N ALA A 63 -6.11 -13.95 -2.07
CA ALA A 63 -7.54 -13.80 -1.73
C ALA A 63 -8.17 -12.61 -2.46
N SER A 64 -9.52 -12.57 -2.45
CA SER A 64 -10.26 -11.37 -2.83
C SER A 64 -10.23 -10.35 -1.68
N TRP A 65 -10.04 -9.06 -1.99
CA TRP A 65 -10.20 -8.01 -0.98
C TRP A 65 -11.63 -7.89 -0.42
N ASN A 66 -12.63 -8.47 -1.09
CA ASN A 66 -13.99 -8.55 -0.56
C ASN A 66 -14.15 -9.61 0.55
N ASP A 67 -13.30 -10.64 0.52
CA ASP A 67 -13.34 -11.76 1.49
C ASP A 67 -12.25 -11.63 2.57
N ALA A 68 -11.26 -10.78 2.32
CA ALA A 68 -10.16 -10.55 3.25
C ALA A 68 -10.60 -9.66 4.42
N GLU A 69 -10.28 -10.09 5.65
CA GLU A 69 -10.50 -9.28 6.85
C GLU A 69 -9.35 -8.30 7.07
N PRO A 70 -9.60 -6.96 7.05
CA PRO A 70 -8.54 -5.95 7.23
C PRO A 70 -7.77 -6.09 8.54
N THR A 71 -8.42 -6.54 9.61
CA THR A 71 -7.81 -6.73 10.94
C THR A 71 -6.67 -7.74 10.95
N ARG A 72 -6.64 -8.68 10.01
CA ARG A 72 -5.59 -9.70 9.88
C ARG A 72 -4.29 -9.18 9.26
N TYR A 73 -4.29 -7.96 8.74
CA TYR A 73 -3.13 -7.36 8.08
C TYR A 73 -2.53 -6.26 8.94
N ALA A 74 -1.22 -6.20 8.98
CA ALA A 74 -0.46 -5.16 9.68
C ALA A 74 -0.35 -3.86 8.88
N GLY A 75 -0.64 -3.90 7.58
CA GLY A 75 -0.64 -2.76 6.68
C GLY A 75 -1.00 -3.16 5.26
N VAL A 76 -1.07 -2.17 4.37
CA VAL A 76 -1.37 -2.38 2.95
C VAL A 76 -0.46 -1.56 2.05
N VAL A 77 -0.10 -2.14 0.91
CA VAL A 77 0.59 -1.48 -0.21
C VAL A 77 -0.35 -1.41 -1.40
N VAL A 78 -0.40 -0.26 -2.06
CA VAL A 78 -1.15 -0.07 -3.31
C VAL A 78 -0.16 0.40 -4.38
N PRO A 79 0.24 -0.47 -5.31
CA PRO A 79 1.08 -0.09 -6.45
C PRO A 79 0.30 0.77 -7.44
N GLY A 80 1.04 1.45 -8.32
CA GLY A 80 0.46 2.22 -9.40
C GLY A 80 0.25 1.38 -10.68
N GLY A 81 0.64 1.97 -11.80
CA GLY A 81 0.16 1.58 -13.11
C GLY A 81 -1.18 2.23 -13.41
N VAL A 82 -1.27 2.97 -14.50
CA VAL A 82 -2.47 3.78 -14.84
C VAL A 82 -3.73 2.93 -14.91
N PHE A 83 -3.67 1.78 -15.61
CA PHE A 83 -4.83 0.90 -15.77
C PHE A 83 -5.25 0.24 -14.46
N ASN A 84 -4.30 -0.26 -13.67
CA ASN A 84 -4.58 -0.80 -12.34
C ASN A 84 -5.26 0.27 -11.47
N ALA A 85 -4.70 1.46 -11.38
CA ALA A 85 -5.22 2.53 -10.56
C ALA A 85 -6.62 3.00 -10.99
N ASP A 86 -6.87 3.07 -12.31
CA ASP A 86 -8.19 3.45 -12.85
C ASP A 86 -9.26 2.41 -12.50
N VAL A 87 -8.93 1.12 -12.56
CA VAL A 87 -9.86 0.04 -12.19
C VAL A 87 -10.11 0.01 -10.68
N ILE A 88 -9.06 -0.04 -9.85
CA ILE A 88 -9.22 -0.21 -8.40
C ILE A 88 -9.89 1.00 -7.75
N ARG A 89 -9.69 2.23 -8.29
CA ARG A 89 -10.33 3.43 -7.75
C ARG A 89 -11.87 3.37 -7.79
N THR A 90 -12.44 2.60 -8.71
CA THR A 90 -13.90 2.45 -8.86
C THR A 90 -14.45 1.26 -8.07
N ASP A 91 -13.59 0.34 -7.62
CA ASP A 91 -13.99 -0.84 -6.85
C ASP A 91 -14.25 -0.49 -5.38
N LYS A 92 -15.52 -0.60 -4.98
CA LYS A 92 -15.94 -0.29 -3.60
C LYS A 92 -15.39 -1.25 -2.56
N GLY A 93 -15.04 -2.48 -2.95
CA GLY A 93 -14.38 -3.47 -2.07
C GLY A 93 -12.96 -3.04 -1.76
N ALA A 94 -12.17 -2.67 -2.78
CA ALA A 94 -10.82 -2.15 -2.60
C ALA A 94 -10.80 -0.88 -1.74
N GLN A 95 -11.71 0.08 -2.01
CA GLN A 95 -11.84 1.30 -1.21
C GLN A 95 -12.11 0.96 0.27
N ARG A 96 -13.12 0.12 0.55
CA ARG A 96 -13.48 -0.27 1.93
C ARG A 96 -12.32 -0.98 2.65
N PHE A 97 -11.62 -1.89 1.96
CA PHE A 97 -10.51 -2.63 2.55
C PHE A 97 -9.38 -1.69 2.98
N VAL A 98 -8.95 -0.78 2.09
CA VAL A 98 -7.87 0.17 2.38
C VAL A 98 -8.28 1.18 3.45
N GLN A 99 -9.52 1.69 3.39
CA GLN A 99 -10.05 2.61 4.39
C GLN A 99 -10.15 1.95 5.78
N ALA A 100 -10.64 0.72 5.87
CA ALA A 100 -10.72 0.00 7.13
C ALA A 100 -9.34 -0.21 7.78
N LEU A 101 -8.30 -0.50 7.00
CA LEU A 101 -6.92 -0.56 7.51
C LEU A 101 -6.44 0.81 8.00
N HIS A 102 -6.66 1.85 7.20
CA HIS A 102 -6.31 3.22 7.57
C HIS A 102 -6.94 3.63 8.91
N ASP A 103 -8.23 3.33 9.09
CA ASP A 103 -8.98 3.71 10.29
C ASP A 103 -8.49 3.00 11.57
N THR A 104 -7.80 1.88 11.42
CA THR A 104 -7.12 1.20 12.54
C THR A 104 -5.76 1.81 12.91
N GLY A 105 -5.31 2.84 12.19
CA GLY A 105 -3.99 3.45 12.37
C GLY A 105 -2.83 2.66 11.74
N LYS A 106 -3.11 1.56 11.05
CA LYS A 106 -2.08 0.74 10.39
C LYS A 106 -1.55 1.41 9.12
N PRO A 107 -0.29 1.19 8.75
CA PRO A 107 0.33 1.81 7.57
C PRO A 107 -0.41 1.50 6.26
N VAL A 108 -0.72 2.55 5.53
CA VAL A 108 -1.25 2.52 4.15
C VAL A 108 -0.21 3.17 3.25
N ALA A 109 0.46 2.36 2.43
CA ALA A 109 1.55 2.79 1.57
C ALA A 109 1.13 2.74 0.10
N VAL A 110 1.16 3.88 -0.59
CA VAL A 110 0.59 4.05 -1.93
C VAL A 110 1.58 4.78 -2.83
N ILE A 111 1.82 4.27 -4.04
CA ILE A 111 2.82 4.83 -4.95
C ILE A 111 2.23 5.15 -6.33
N CYS A 112 2.82 6.14 -7.00
CA CYS A 112 2.60 6.49 -8.41
C CYS A 112 1.15 6.93 -8.69
N HIS A 113 0.39 6.16 -9.47
CA HIS A 113 -1.03 6.41 -9.74
C HIS A 113 -1.96 5.80 -8.67
N GLY A 114 -1.45 4.98 -7.75
CA GLY A 114 -2.22 4.38 -6.67
C GLY A 114 -3.06 5.37 -5.83
N PRO A 115 -2.62 6.61 -5.57
CA PRO A 115 -3.40 7.60 -4.84
C PRO A 115 -4.76 7.96 -5.46
N TRP A 116 -5.06 7.61 -6.72
CA TRP A 116 -6.43 7.71 -7.24
C TRP A 116 -7.45 6.89 -6.42
N LEU A 117 -7.02 5.75 -5.89
CA LEU A 117 -7.87 4.98 -4.96
C LEU A 117 -8.20 5.80 -3.71
N LEU A 118 -7.22 6.49 -3.14
CA LEU A 118 -7.40 7.34 -1.96
C LEU A 118 -8.34 8.53 -2.24
N VAL A 119 -8.19 9.17 -3.41
CA VAL A 119 -9.09 10.25 -3.87
C VAL A 119 -10.53 9.74 -3.93
N SER A 120 -10.75 8.58 -4.59
CA SER A 120 -12.09 8.01 -4.76
C SER A 120 -12.69 7.46 -3.45
N ALA A 121 -11.86 7.12 -2.48
CA ALA A 121 -12.27 6.69 -1.14
C ALA A 121 -12.47 7.87 -0.15
N GLY A 122 -12.21 9.12 -0.56
CA GLY A 122 -12.33 10.30 0.31
C GLY A 122 -11.28 10.39 1.42
N MET A 123 -10.09 9.81 1.19
CA MET A 123 -9.02 9.67 2.20
C MET A 123 -7.94 10.76 2.11
N VAL A 124 -8.07 11.74 1.21
CA VAL A 124 -7.02 12.74 0.94
C VAL A 124 -7.33 14.14 1.52
N ASP A 125 -8.56 14.40 1.92
CA ASP A 125 -8.97 15.72 2.43
C ASP A 125 -8.16 16.12 3.68
N GLY A 126 -7.54 17.31 3.62
CA GLY A 126 -6.67 17.86 4.68
C GLY A 126 -5.32 17.15 4.84
N ARG A 127 -5.00 16.15 4.01
CA ARG A 127 -3.75 15.37 4.10
C ARG A 127 -2.66 15.90 3.20
N GLN A 128 -1.42 15.83 3.66
CA GLN A 128 -0.25 16.04 2.82
C GLN A 128 0.18 14.72 2.18
N LEU A 129 0.32 14.71 0.86
CA LEU A 129 0.71 13.52 0.12
C LEU A 129 1.40 13.85 -1.19
N THR A 130 2.07 12.85 -1.75
CA THR A 130 2.65 12.89 -3.09
C THR A 130 2.09 11.77 -3.97
N SER A 131 2.34 11.85 -5.26
CA SER A 131 1.88 10.89 -6.26
C SER A 131 2.66 11.04 -7.55
N TRP A 132 2.36 10.21 -8.55
CA TRP A 132 2.70 10.55 -9.93
C TRP A 132 2.20 11.96 -10.26
N PRO A 133 3.02 12.83 -10.90
CA PRO A 133 2.72 14.26 -11.03
C PRO A 133 1.39 14.61 -11.71
N SER A 134 0.88 13.75 -12.59
CA SER A 134 -0.39 14.01 -13.27
C SER A 134 -1.62 13.99 -12.35
N LEU A 135 -1.50 13.43 -11.13
CA LEU A 135 -2.59 13.34 -10.17
C LEU A 135 -2.70 14.58 -9.26
N GLN A 136 -1.79 15.55 -9.38
CA GLN A 136 -1.75 16.68 -8.45
C GLN A 136 -3.07 17.49 -8.43
N ASP A 137 -3.71 17.67 -9.58
CA ASP A 137 -4.96 18.40 -9.65
C ASP A 137 -6.12 17.62 -9.06
N ASP A 138 -6.17 16.29 -9.29
CA ASP A 138 -7.17 15.40 -8.67
C ASP A 138 -7.07 15.44 -7.15
N ILE A 139 -5.85 15.37 -6.62
CA ILE A 139 -5.58 15.40 -5.18
C ILE A 139 -5.98 16.75 -4.58
N ARG A 140 -5.59 17.87 -5.21
CA ARG A 140 -5.94 19.22 -4.76
C ARG A 140 -7.45 19.45 -4.80
N ASN A 141 -8.11 19.05 -5.87
CA ASN A 141 -9.55 19.16 -6.02
C ASN A 141 -10.32 18.32 -4.98
N ALA A 142 -9.72 17.25 -4.48
CA ALA A 142 -10.25 16.43 -3.41
C ALA A 142 -9.85 16.91 -2.00
N GLY A 143 -9.25 18.10 -1.86
CA GLY A 143 -8.88 18.71 -0.58
C GLY A 143 -7.50 18.33 -0.05
N GLY A 144 -6.71 17.55 -0.80
CA GLY A 144 -5.36 17.16 -0.40
C GLY A 144 -4.30 18.22 -0.68
N GLN A 145 -3.21 18.18 0.06
CA GLN A 145 -2.03 19.04 -0.10
C GLN A 145 -0.94 18.27 -0.83
N TRP A 146 -0.94 18.36 -2.16
CA TRP A 146 0.07 17.69 -2.98
C TRP A 146 1.43 18.36 -2.89
N VAL A 147 2.49 17.58 -2.65
CA VAL A 147 3.89 18.03 -2.61
C VAL A 147 4.75 17.15 -3.52
N ASP A 148 5.80 17.72 -4.09
CA ASP A 148 6.75 17.00 -4.95
C ASP A 148 7.94 16.48 -4.12
N GLU A 149 7.71 15.41 -3.38
CA GLU A 149 8.70 14.75 -2.51
C GLU A 149 8.80 13.27 -2.85
N GLU A 150 9.99 12.67 -2.70
CA GLU A 150 10.20 11.25 -3.00
C GLU A 150 9.35 10.33 -2.12
N VAL A 151 9.14 10.70 -0.85
CA VAL A 151 8.26 10.01 0.08
C VAL A 151 7.66 10.98 1.08
N VAL A 152 6.35 10.88 1.29
CA VAL A 152 5.61 11.66 2.30
C VAL A 152 5.01 10.70 3.30
N LEU A 153 5.15 11.01 4.59
CA LEU A 153 4.45 10.34 5.70
C LEU A 153 3.54 11.36 6.38
N ASP A 154 2.24 11.12 6.31
CA ASP A 154 1.21 11.89 7.01
C ASP A 154 0.37 10.94 7.87
N GLY A 155 0.60 10.94 9.18
CA GLY A 155 0.03 9.96 10.08
C GLY A 155 0.47 8.53 9.71
N ASN A 156 -0.48 7.69 9.33
CA ASN A 156 -0.23 6.33 8.86
C ASN A 156 -0.25 6.18 7.32
N LEU A 157 -0.41 7.29 6.59
CA LEU A 157 -0.38 7.31 5.13
C LEU A 157 1.04 7.57 4.62
N ILE A 158 1.57 6.66 3.80
CA ILE A 158 2.88 6.75 3.16
C ILE A 158 2.65 6.85 1.66
N THR A 159 3.16 7.91 1.02
CA THR A 159 3.00 8.08 -0.43
C THR A 159 4.33 8.35 -1.12
N SER A 160 4.46 7.91 -2.37
CA SER A 160 5.62 8.14 -3.27
C SER A 160 5.18 8.37 -4.71
N ARG A 161 6.10 8.87 -5.56
CA ARG A 161 5.76 9.34 -6.89
C ARG A 161 5.91 8.30 -7.99
N LYS A 162 7.00 7.53 -7.97
CA LYS A 162 7.47 6.76 -9.12
C LYS A 162 8.46 5.66 -8.71
N PRO A 163 8.83 4.74 -9.63
CA PRO A 163 9.78 3.68 -9.35
C PRO A 163 11.13 4.12 -8.78
N ASP A 164 11.66 5.28 -9.19
CA ASP A 164 12.93 5.80 -8.68
C ASP A 164 12.89 6.06 -7.16
N ASP A 165 11.72 6.31 -6.60
CA ASP A 165 11.50 6.60 -5.18
C ASP A 165 11.35 5.33 -4.31
N LEU A 166 11.31 4.14 -4.91
CA LEU A 166 11.10 2.87 -4.21
C LEU A 166 12.07 2.60 -3.05
N PRO A 167 13.36 2.96 -3.11
CA PRO A 167 14.25 2.78 -1.97
C PRO A 167 13.78 3.53 -0.71
N ALA A 168 13.40 4.79 -0.83
CA ALA A 168 12.87 5.62 0.26
C ALA A 168 11.47 5.13 0.71
N PHE A 169 10.60 4.81 -0.24
CA PHE A 169 9.27 4.25 0.02
C PHE A 169 9.34 2.94 0.83
N ASN A 170 10.17 1.98 0.41
CA ASN A 170 10.33 0.70 1.10
C ASN A 170 10.92 0.87 2.50
N ALA A 171 11.93 1.73 2.65
CA ALA A 171 12.52 2.01 3.96
C ALA A 171 11.48 2.60 4.94
N LYS A 172 10.67 3.55 4.46
CA LYS A 172 9.61 4.17 5.25
C LYS A 172 8.53 3.16 5.64
N LEU A 173 8.11 2.31 4.71
CA LEU A 173 7.13 1.25 4.92
C LEU A 173 7.58 0.24 5.98
N VAL A 174 8.81 -0.28 5.86
CA VAL A 174 9.36 -1.24 6.83
C VAL A 174 9.47 -0.60 8.22
N ALA A 175 9.93 0.65 8.31
CA ALA A 175 10.04 1.37 9.56
C ALA A 175 8.65 1.59 10.22
N ALA A 176 7.64 1.96 9.44
CA ALA A 176 6.28 2.16 9.95
C ALA A 176 5.67 0.86 10.49
N LEU A 177 5.84 -0.26 9.77
CA LEU A 177 5.36 -1.57 10.20
C LEU A 177 6.07 -2.09 11.45
N SER A 178 7.37 -1.83 11.59
CA SER A 178 8.13 -2.22 12.80
C SER A 178 7.60 -1.52 14.07
N ASN A 179 7.01 -0.34 13.94
CA ASN A 179 6.41 0.38 15.06
C ASN A 179 5.03 -0.18 15.46
N VAL A 180 4.29 -0.80 14.52
CA VAL A 180 2.99 -1.44 14.82
C VAL A 180 3.18 -2.62 15.78
N GLU A 181 4.19 -3.46 15.54
CA GLU A 181 4.49 -4.61 16.40
C GLU A 181 4.82 -4.20 17.84
N SER A 182 5.49 -3.06 18.01
CA SER A 182 5.85 -2.53 19.34
C SER A 182 4.64 -2.03 20.14
N ALA A 183 3.56 -1.63 19.49
CA ALA A 183 2.35 -1.13 20.11
C ALA A 183 1.39 -2.25 20.57
N ASP A 184 1.41 -3.40 19.88
CA ASP A 184 0.54 -4.56 20.18
C ASP A 184 1.14 -5.50 21.24
N THR A 185 2.38 -5.29 21.69
CA THR A 185 2.97 -6.07 22.79
C THR A 185 2.50 -5.49 24.13
N PRO A 186 1.64 -6.18 24.90
CA PRO A 186 1.25 -5.70 26.22
C PRO A 186 2.51 -5.62 27.10
N SER A 187 2.73 -4.45 27.69
CA SER A 187 3.78 -4.23 28.70
C SER A 187 3.67 -5.33 29.77
N GLY A 188 4.63 -6.26 29.78
CA GLY A 188 4.64 -7.40 30.67
C GLY A 188 4.44 -6.95 32.12
N ALA A 189 3.42 -7.50 32.77
CA ALA A 189 3.22 -7.38 34.20
C ALA A 189 4.50 -7.83 34.91
N GLN A 190 5.09 -6.94 35.67
CA GLN A 190 6.15 -7.30 36.61
C GLN A 190 5.55 -8.23 37.66
N PRO A 191 6.16 -9.38 37.94
CA PRO A 191 5.74 -10.20 39.08
C PRO A 191 6.13 -9.46 40.38
N THR A 192 5.16 -9.31 41.26
CA THR A 192 5.32 -8.90 42.67
C THR A 192 5.96 -10.01 43.46
#